data_09db40a71cd78c0443453c2085b298e1
#
_entry.id   09db40a71cd78c0443453c2085b298e1
#
_cell.length_a   1.000
_cell.length_b   1.000
_cell.length_c   1.000
_cell.angle_alpha   90.00
_cell.angle_beta   90.00
_cell.angle_gamma   90.00
#
_symmetry.space_group_name_H-M   'P 1'
#
loop_
_entity.id
_entity.type
_entity.pdbx_description
1 polymer ?
#
loop_
_entity_poly.entity_id
_entity_poly.type
_entity_poly.pdbx_seq_one_letter_code
_entity_poly.pdbx_strand_id
1 'polypeptide(L)'
;MARSHPPTLITTVSRTLREECGVGRGTRVLLALSGGGDSMALLHVLALLAKKQGFSLFAHGVDHGLRAAASAELDRAQTQCAALGVGFSRSVLALTNGGNLQARAREARRAALSSAAEGVEAELIATAHHADDRAETVLLRLLRGSGPPGLAVLPPRSGLWIRPQCRARKADIVLHLGRHGLGFAEDPSNLERRFLRTQVRFELLPLLERLSPQIVSHLCALADALGEVGQANADLGALTDEHGVALLLNRAQRDLVGRARTFGQRAARVSLANGRELSLDSVTLQPILSAALQRPRKR
;
A
#
# COMPACT_ATOMS: atom_id res chain seq x y z
N MET A 1 -23.26 22.14 21.40
CA MET A 1 -22.42 21.58 20.33
C MET A 1 -22.02 20.16 20.71
N ALA A 2 -22.51 19.16 19.99
CA ALA A 2 -22.14 17.78 20.23
C ALA A 2 -20.62 17.61 19.94
N ARG A 3 -19.86 17.18 20.93
CA ARG A 3 -18.44 16.82 20.74
C ARG A 3 -18.42 15.59 19.82
N SER A 4 -18.04 15.76 18.56
CA SER A 4 -17.81 14.62 17.69
C SER A 4 -16.63 13.83 18.25
N HIS A 5 -16.85 12.64 18.73
CA HIS A 5 -15.75 11.74 19.09
C HIS A 5 -14.95 11.38 17.84
N PRO A 6 -13.62 11.31 17.95
CA PRO A 6 -12.80 10.85 16.83
C PRO A 6 -13.28 9.47 16.37
N PRO A 7 -13.17 9.17 15.06
CA PRO A 7 -13.63 7.89 14.53
C PRO A 7 -12.86 6.74 15.20
N THR A 8 -13.58 5.67 15.55
CA THR A 8 -12.97 4.47 16.12
C THR A 8 -12.15 3.73 15.04
N LEU A 9 -11.25 2.83 15.45
CA LEU A 9 -10.52 1.96 14.51
C LEU A 9 -11.49 1.21 13.57
N ILE A 10 -12.61 0.70 14.12
CA ILE A 10 -13.65 0.01 13.33
C ILE A 10 -14.23 0.93 12.26
N THR A 11 -14.53 2.18 12.60
CA THR A 11 -15.11 3.15 11.66
C THR A 11 -14.10 3.51 10.56
N THR A 12 -12.84 3.75 10.92
CA THR A 12 -11.77 4.08 9.97
C THR A 12 -11.54 2.91 9.01
N VAL A 13 -11.38 1.69 9.52
CA VAL A 13 -11.18 0.49 8.70
C VAL A 13 -12.39 0.20 7.82
N SER A 14 -13.62 0.34 8.34
CA SER A 14 -14.85 0.14 7.57
C SER A 14 -14.91 1.07 6.35
N ARG A 15 -14.55 2.34 6.53
CA ARG A 15 -14.53 3.33 5.45
C ARG A 15 -13.46 2.97 4.42
N THR A 16 -12.23 2.73 4.85
CA THR A 16 -11.11 2.38 3.95
C THR A 16 -11.40 1.10 3.15
N LEU A 17 -11.98 0.07 3.78
CA LEU A 17 -12.37 -1.17 3.10
C LEU A 17 -13.30 -0.91 1.92
N ARG A 18 -14.36 -0.14 2.16
CA ARG A 18 -15.40 0.11 1.18
C ARG A 18 -14.96 1.10 0.10
N GLU A 19 -14.38 2.23 0.51
CA GLU A 19 -14.14 3.37 -0.38
C GLU A 19 -12.80 3.26 -1.13
N GLU A 20 -11.78 2.62 -0.51
CA GLU A 20 -10.43 2.61 -1.06
C GLU A 20 -9.91 1.20 -1.39
N CYS A 21 -10.40 0.16 -0.71
CA CYS A 21 -9.99 -1.22 -0.97
C CYS A 21 -10.93 -1.98 -1.92
N GLY A 22 -12.17 -1.49 -2.11
CA GLY A 22 -13.15 -2.13 -2.97
C GLY A 22 -13.70 -3.45 -2.40
N VAL A 23 -13.78 -3.58 -1.06
CA VAL A 23 -14.39 -4.74 -0.40
C VAL A 23 -15.88 -4.54 -0.27
N GLY A 24 -16.66 -5.44 -0.85
CA GLY A 24 -18.11 -5.43 -0.81
C GLY A 24 -18.70 -6.77 -0.36
N ARG A 25 -20.02 -6.89 -0.46
CA ARG A 25 -20.73 -8.15 -0.17
C ARG A 25 -20.27 -9.26 -1.10
N GLY A 26 -19.98 -10.41 -0.56
CA GLY A 26 -19.52 -11.59 -1.30
C GLY A 26 -18.00 -11.63 -1.55
N THR A 27 -17.27 -10.53 -1.40
CA THR A 27 -15.80 -10.51 -1.53
C THR A 27 -15.16 -11.50 -0.57
N ARG A 28 -14.14 -12.22 -1.01
CA ARG A 28 -13.36 -13.15 -0.17
C ARG A 28 -12.00 -12.53 0.13
N VAL A 29 -11.70 -12.34 1.41
CA VAL A 29 -10.49 -11.66 1.89
C VAL A 29 -9.63 -12.61 2.70
N LEU A 30 -8.35 -12.74 2.37
CA LEU A 30 -7.34 -13.40 3.20
C LEU A 30 -6.58 -12.37 4.02
N LEU A 31 -6.54 -12.52 5.34
CA LEU A 31 -5.71 -11.70 6.22
C LEU A 31 -4.33 -12.33 6.43
N ALA A 32 -3.28 -11.60 6.11
CA ALA A 32 -1.91 -11.95 6.49
C ALA A 32 -1.71 -11.71 7.99
N LEU A 33 -1.77 -12.78 8.79
CA LEU A 33 -1.78 -12.75 10.24
C LEU A 33 -0.41 -13.16 10.81
N SER A 34 0.26 -12.25 11.54
CA SER A 34 1.58 -12.50 12.13
C SER A 34 1.55 -12.77 13.63
N GLY A 35 0.41 -12.60 14.30
CA GLY A 35 0.30 -12.68 15.76
C GLY A 35 0.71 -11.40 16.50
N GLY A 36 1.33 -10.44 15.83
CA GLY A 36 1.66 -9.13 16.40
C GLY A 36 0.42 -8.21 16.51
N GLY A 37 0.50 -7.21 17.39
CA GLY A 37 -0.63 -6.36 17.78
C GLY A 37 -1.40 -5.75 16.60
N ASP A 38 -0.72 -5.25 15.58
CA ASP A 38 -1.37 -4.62 14.42
C ASP A 38 -2.23 -5.62 13.65
N SER A 39 -1.72 -6.84 13.45
CA SER A 39 -2.43 -7.90 12.74
C SER A 39 -3.58 -8.50 13.56
N MET A 40 -3.43 -8.57 14.88
CA MET A 40 -4.47 -9.04 15.81
C MET A 40 -5.62 -8.03 15.93
N ALA A 41 -5.32 -6.74 15.97
CA ALA A 41 -6.33 -5.69 15.93
C ALA A 41 -7.11 -5.73 14.60
N LEU A 42 -6.41 -5.87 13.47
CA LEU A 42 -7.04 -5.98 12.15
C LEU A 42 -7.91 -7.23 12.04
N LEU A 43 -7.46 -8.40 12.55
CA LEU A 43 -8.26 -9.62 12.62
C LEU A 43 -9.60 -9.37 13.31
N HIS A 44 -9.57 -8.79 14.51
CA HIS A 44 -10.78 -8.52 15.30
C HIS A 44 -11.72 -7.57 14.55
N VAL A 45 -11.19 -6.47 14.01
CA VAL A 45 -12.00 -5.49 13.26
C VAL A 45 -12.60 -6.11 12.01
N LEU A 46 -11.84 -6.86 11.23
CA LEU A 46 -12.32 -7.49 10.00
C LEU A 46 -13.36 -8.56 10.30
N ALA A 47 -13.22 -9.35 11.37
CA ALA A 47 -14.21 -10.35 11.76
C ALA A 47 -15.57 -9.72 12.12
N LEU A 48 -15.56 -8.58 12.82
CA LEU A 48 -16.78 -7.82 13.11
C LEU A 48 -17.41 -7.25 11.84
N LEU A 49 -16.60 -6.69 10.95
CA LEU A 49 -17.07 -6.07 9.71
C LEU A 49 -17.54 -7.11 8.69
N ALA A 50 -16.92 -8.30 8.63
CA ALA A 50 -17.35 -9.38 7.76
C ALA A 50 -18.80 -9.78 8.02
N LYS A 51 -19.16 -9.97 9.28
CA LYS A 51 -20.54 -10.28 9.69
C LYS A 51 -21.51 -9.15 9.31
N LYS A 52 -21.09 -7.89 9.45
CA LYS A 52 -21.94 -6.71 9.18
C LYS A 52 -22.07 -6.39 7.69
N GLN A 53 -21.00 -6.53 6.92
CA GLN A 53 -20.93 -6.10 5.53
C GLN A 53 -21.10 -7.25 4.53
N GLY A 54 -21.06 -8.51 4.98
CA GLY A 54 -21.33 -9.69 4.17
C GLY A 54 -20.19 -10.11 3.27
N PHE A 55 -18.92 -9.83 3.64
CA PHE A 55 -17.75 -10.42 2.99
C PHE A 55 -17.22 -11.62 3.79
N SER A 56 -16.47 -12.52 3.14
CA SER A 56 -15.86 -13.66 3.79
C SER A 56 -14.43 -13.35 4.22
N LEU A 57 -14.05 -13.78 5.44
CA LEU A 57 -12.73 -13.57 6.00
C LEU A 57 -12.04 -14.90 6.29
N PHE A 58 -10.81 -15.05 5.79
CA PHE A 58 -9.88 -16.13 6.11
C PHE A 58 -8.60 -15.50 6.65
N ALA A 59 -7.81 -16.24 7.42
CA ALA A 59 -6.52 -15.78 7.91
C ALA A 59 -5.43 -16.80 7.61
N HIS A 60 -4.24 -16.32 7.27
CA HIS A 60 -3.08 -17.16 7.02
C HIS A 60 -1.85 -16.61 7.74
N GLY A 61 -1.20 -17.46 8.54
CA GLY A 61 0.05 -17.20 9.21
C GLY A 61 1.25 -17.73 8.43
N VAL A 62 2.32 -16.94 8.34
CA VAL A 62 3.57 -17.38 7.72
C VAL A 62 4.67 -17.40 8.78
N ASP A 63 5.16 -18.58 9.09
CA ASP A 63 6.33 -18.77 9.95
C ASP A 63 7.60 -18.72 9.10
N HIS A 64 8.49 -17.82 9.43
CA HIS A 64 9.75 -17.67 8.70
C HIS A 64 10.84 -18.67 9.15
N GLY A 65 10.58 -19.49 10.18
CA GLY A 65 11.53 -20.44 10.74
C GLY A 65 12.76 -19.79 11.40
N LEU A 66 12.74 -18.47 11.57
CA LEU A 66 13.89 -17.70 12.06
C LEU A 66 13.88 -17.52 13.60
N ARG A 67 12.74 -17.73 14.25
CA ARG A 67 12.56 -17.55 15.70
C ARG A 67 11.70 -18.65 16.28
N ALA A 68 12.15 -19.26 17.38
CA ALA A 68 11.37 -20.29 18.10
C ALA A 68 10.02 -19.75 18.61
N ALA A 69 9.93 -18.47 18.94
CA ALA A 69 8.70 -17.82 19.41
C ALA A 69 7.63 -17.65 18.30
N ALA A 70 8.00 -17.69 17.03
CA ALA A 70 7.06 -17.45 15.92
C ALA A 70 5.92 -18.47 15.86
N SER A 71 6.20 -19.74 16.16
CA SER A 71 5.18 -20.79 16.23
C SER A 71 4.15 -20.51 17.33
N ALA A 72 4.60 -20.17 18.54
CA ALA A 72 3.71 -19.83 19.67
C ALA A 72 2.89 -18.55 19.43
N GLU A 73 3.43 -17.61 18.66
CA GLU A 73 2.69 -16.41 18.22
C GLU A 73 1.54 -16.78 17.28
N LEU A 74 1.79 -17.70 16.35
CA LEU A 74 0.76 -18.21 15.42
C LEU A 74 -0.25 -19.12 16.12
N ASP A 75 0.12 -19.88 17.15
CA ASP A 75 -0.83 -20.69 17.92
C ASP A 75 -1.84 -19.80 18.67
N ARG A 76 -1.38 -18.67 19.22
CA ARG A 76 -2.28 -17.66 19.82
C ARG A 76 -3.19 -17.03 18.77
N ALA A 77 -2.64 -16.71 17.60
CA ALA A 77 -3.40 -16.18 16.48
C ALA A 77 -4.48 -17.16 16.00
N GLN A 78 -4.17 -18.45 15.91
CA GLN A 78 -5.12 -19.52 15.59
C GLN A 78 -6.25 -19.61 16.60
N THR A 79 -5.94 -19.57 17.89
CA THR A 79 -6.93 -19.58 18.98
C THR A 79 -7.89 -18.40 18.84
N GLN A 80 -7.38 -17.21 18.55
CA GLN A 80 -8.21 -16.02 18.37
C GLN A 80 -9.07 -16.12 17.09
N CYS A 81 -8.55 -16.69 16.01
CA CYS A 81 -9.34 -16.95 14.79
C CYS A 81 -10.53 -17.87 15.10
N ALA A 82 -10.27 -18.97 15.82
CA ALA A 82 -11.33 -19.90 16.24
C ALA A 82 -12.40 -19.22 17.08
N ALA A 83 -12.03 -18.40 18.05
CA ALA A 83 -12.96 -17.62 18.87
C ALA A 83 -13.83 -16.64 18.08
N LEU A 84 -13.30 -16.11 16.95
CA LEU A 84 -14.01 -15.19 16.07
C LEU A 84 -14.78 -15.88 14.95
N GLY A 85 -14.63 -17.21 14.79
CA GLY A 85 -15.22 -17.99 13.69
C GLY A 85 -14.54 -17.71 12.34
N VAL A 86 -13.25 -17.40 12.34
CA VAL A 86 -12.43 -17.14 11.14
C VAL A 86 -11.59 -18.38 10.83
N GLY A 87 -11.66 -18.86 9.59
CA GLY A 87 -10.81 -19.97 9.11
C GLY A 87 -9.35 -19.55 9.15
N PHE A 88 -8.46 -20.42 9.66
CA PHE A 88 -7.03 -20.18 9.78
C PHE A 88 -6.21 -21.30 9.14
N SER A 89 -5.18 -20.90 8.43
CA SER A 89 -4.12 -21.81 7.94
C SER A 89 -2.74 -21.22 8.17
N ARG A 90 -1.69 -22.05 8.10
CA ARG A 90 -0.32 -21.58 8.24
C ARG A 90 0.63 -22.30 7.29
N SER A 91 1.72 -21.62 6.94
CA SER A 91 2.85 -22.17 6.21
C SER A 91 4.17 -21.87 6.92
N VAL A 92 5.14 -22.77 6.78
CA VAL A 92 6.50 -22.59 7.29
C VAL A 92 7.41 -22.37 6.10
N LEU A 93 8.22 -21.30 6.15
CA LEU A 93 9.19 -21.00 5.09
C LEU A 93 10.53 -21.67 5.40
N ALA A 94 11.02 -22.50 4.49
CA ALA A 94 12.38 -23.04 4.54
C ALA A 94 13.35 -22.01 3.92
N LEU A 95 13.81 -21.04 4.72
CA LEU A 95 14.78 -20.04 4.25
C LEU A 95 16.20 -20.57 4.50
N THR A 96 16.96 -20.78 3.42
CA THR A 96 18.38 -21.09 3.51
C THR A 96 19.19 -19.84 3.87
N ASN A 97 20.27 -20.00 4.63
CA ASN A 97 21.21 -18.92 4.91
C ASN A 97 21.85 -18.42 3.60
N GLY A 98 22.03 -17.10 3.47
CA GLY A 98 22.63 -16.50 2.27
C GLY A 98 22.42 -14.99 2.20
N GLY A 99 23.04 -14.33 1.24
CA GLY A 99 22.93 -12.89 1.05
C GLY A 99 21.49 -12.44 0.83
N ASN A 100 21.20 -11.21 1.25
CA ASN A 100 19.90 -10.55 1.08
C ASN A 100 18.70 -11.29 1.72
N LEU A 101 18.92 -11.93 2.87
CA LEU A 101 17.94 -12.76 3.58
C LEU A 101 16.58 -12.05 3.77
N GLN A 102 16.59 -10.76 4.12
CA GLN A 102 15.35 -10.00 4.35
C GLN A 102 14.51 -9.84 3.08
N ALA A 103 15.13 -9.59 1.92
CA ALA A 103 14.40 -9.47 0.66
C ALA A 103 13.82 -10.82 0.25
N ARG A 104 14.60 -11.90 0.37
CA ARG A 104 14.15 -13.27 0.08
C ARG A 104 13.02 -13.71 1.00
N ALA A 105 13.11 -13.42 2.30
CA ALA A 105 12.05 -13.70 3.27
C ALA A 105 10.75 -12.95 2.91
N ARG A 106 10.86 -11.69 2.48
CA ARG A 106 9.71 -10.89 2.03
C ARG A 106 9.07 -11.47 0.78
N GLU A 107 9.86 -11.91 -0.19
CA GLU A 107 9.38 -12.52 -1.43
C GLU A 107 8.70 -13.86 -1.17
N ALA A 108 9.36 -14.74 -0.40
CA ALA A 108 8.80 -16.03 -0.01
C ALA A 108 7.49 -15.88 0.78
N ARG A 109 7.42 -14.89 1.70
CA ARG A 109 6.18 -14.57 2.40
C ARG A 109 5.06 -14.14 1.43
N ARG A 110 5.37 -13.31 0.44
CA ARG A 110 4.38 -12.89 -0.56
C ARG A 110 3.87 -14.08 -1.37
N ALA A 111 4.76 -14.95 -1.82
CA ALA A 111 4.40 -16.16 -2.55
C ALA A 111 3.50 -17.10 -1.72
N ALA A 112 3.86 -17.35 -0.45
CA ALA A 112 3.07 -18.17 0.46
C ALA A 112 1.66 -17.60 0.69
N LEU A 113 1.55 -16.27 0.87
CA LEU A 113 0.25 -15.60 1.04
C LEU A 113 -0.59 -15.64 -0.24
N SER A 114 0.03 -15.50 -1.42
CA SER A 114 -0.68 -15.60 -2.70
C SER A 114 -1.21 -17.03 -2.92
N SER A 115 -0.39 -18.06 -2.67
CA SER A 115 -0.82 -19.46 -2.77
C SER A 115 -1.94 -19.79 -1.76
N ALA A 116 -1.85 -19.28 -0.52
CA ALA A 116 -2.90 -19.45 0.46
C ALA A 116 -4.21 -18.76 0.04
N ALA A 117 -4.13 -17.61 -0.61
CA ALA A 117 -5.30 -16.90 -1.14
C ALA A 117 -5.97 -17.68 -2.26
N GLU A 118 -5.19 -18.25 -3.18
CA GLU A 118 -5.70 -19.16 -4.23
C GLU A 118 -6.41 -20.35 -3.62
N GLY A 119 -5.83 -21.00 -2.60
CA GLY A 119 -6.40 -22.17 -1.94
C GLY A 119 -7.75 -21.94 -1.25
N VAL A 120 -8.09 -20.70 -0.89
CA VAL A 120 -9.38 -20.31 -0.33
C VAL A 120 -10.19 -19.41 -1.28
N GLU A 121 -9.74 -19.30 -2.55
CA GLU A 121 -10.33 -18.44 -3.58
C GLU A 121 -10.55 -17.00 -3.10
N ALA A 122 -9.59 -16.45 -2.33
CA ALA A 122 -9.65 -15.08 -1.87
C ALA A 122 -9.20 -14.12 -2.98
N GLU A 123 -10.03 -13.12 -3.25
CA GLU A 123 -9.78 -12.09 -4.27
C GLU A 123 -8.78 -11.03 -3.78
N LEU A 124 -8.69 -10.85 -2.45
CA LEU A 124 -7.89 -9.81 -1.82
C LEU A 124 -7.09 -10.35 -0.64
N ILE A 125 -5.87 -9.83 -0.47
CA ILE A 125 -4.99 -10.13 0.65
C ILE A 125 -4.82 -8.87 1.51
N ALA A 126 -5.34 -8.90 2.73
CA ALA A 126 -5.24 -7.81 3.68
C ALA A 126 -3.94 -7.87 4.49
N THR A 127 -3.27 -6.74 4.65
CA THR A 127 -2.09 -6.58 5.49
C THR A 127 -2.29 -5.48 6.51
N ALA A 128 -1.65 -5.61 7.67
CA ALA A 128 -1.87 -4.76 8.83
C ALA A 128 -1.00 -3.48 8.87
N HIS A 129 -0.62 -2.94 7.70
CA HIS A 129 0.10 -1.67 7.64
C HIS A 129 -0.83 -0.51 8.02
N HIS A 130 -0.34 0.42 8.85
CA HIS A 130 -1.08 1.58 9.35
C HIS A 130 -0.45 2.91 8.90
N ALA A 131 -1.03 4.05 9.28
CA ALA A 131 -0.59 5.37 8.84
C ALA A 131 0.86 5.68 9.24
N ASP A 132 1.26 5.28 10.45
CA ASP A 132 2.64 5.49 10.92
C ASP A 132 3.64 4.68 10.08
N ASP A 133 3.33 3.44 9.66
CA ASP A 133 4.18 2.67 8.73
C ASP A 133 4.36 3.36 7.37
N ARG A 134 3.29 4.02 6.88
CA ARG A 134 3.36 4.80 5.64
C ARG A 134 4.29 5.99 5.82
N ALA A 135 4.11 6.78 6.89
CA ALA A 135 4.95 7.92 7.21
C ALA A 135 6.43 7.51 7.36
N GLU A 136 6.71 6.44 8.13
CA GLU A 136 8.05 5.88 8.24
C GLU A 136 8.64 5.53 6.86
N THR A 137 7.85 4.91 5.99
CA THR A 137 8.30 4.47 4.67
C THR A 137 8.57 5.67 3.75
N VAL A 138 7.75 6.74 3.81
CA VAL A 138 8.00 7.99 3.09
C VAL A 138 9.33 8.60 3.54
N LEU A 139 9.54 8.75 4.85
CA LEU A 139 10.78 9.31 5.42
C LEU A 139 12.00 8.48 5.04
N LEU A 140 11.92 7.17 5.15
CA LEU A 140 13.01 6.27 4.74
C LEU A 140 13.38 6.41 3.27
N ARG A 141 12.40 6.61 2.41
CA ARG A 141 12.63 6.78 0.98
C ARG A 141 13.17 8.17 0.64
N LEU A 142 12.71 9.22 1.35
CA LEU A 142 13.29 10.56 1.26
C LEU A 142 14.76 10.56 1.66
N LEU A 143 15.11 9.95 2.78
CA LEU A 143 16.49 9.83 3.26
C LEU A 143 17.40 9.06 2.29
N ARG A 144 16.82 8.20 1.43
CA ARG A 144 17.54 7.46 0.37
C ARG A 144 17.55 8.18 -0.97
N GLY A 145 17.03 9.40 -1.06
CA GLY A 145 16.99 10.17 -2.29
C GLY A 145 15.97 9.68 -3.32
N SER A 146 14.90 9.00 -2.88
CA SER A 146 13.85 8.54 -3.80
C SER A 146 13.09 9.74 -4.38
N GLY A 147 12.93 9.74 -5.71
CA GLY A 147 12.10 10.72 -6.41
C GLY A 147 10.59 10.48 -6.22
N PRO A 148 9.73 11.36 -6.78
CA PRO A 148 8.28 11.35 -6.58
C PRO A 148 7.59 9.98 -6.74
N PRO A 149 7.85 9.17 -7.80
CA PRO A 149 7.22 7.86 -7.94
C PRO A 149 7.60 6.89 -6.81
N GLY A 150 8.81 7.05 -6.26
CA GLY A 150 9.29 6.25 -5.14
C GLY A 150 8.62 6.59 -3.82
N LEU A 151 8.00 7.76 -3.67
CA LEU A 151 7.33 8.20 -2.44
C LEU A 151 5.85 7.78 -2.38
N ALA A 152 5.26 7.34 -3.48
CA ALA A 152 3.93 6.74 -3.53
C ALA A 152 3.94 5.36 -2.87
N VAL A 153 3.91 5.32 -1.53
CA VAL A 153 4.13 4.10 -0.74
C VAL A 153 2.84 3.58 -0.11
N LEU A 154 2.75 2.27 0.01
CA LEU A 154 1.72 1.54 0.74
C LEU A 154 0.30 2.10 0.50
N PRO A 155 -0.17 2.22 -0.76
CA PRO A 155 -1.54 2.68 -1.04
C PRO A 155 -2.55 1.73 -0.38
N PRO A 156 -3.79 2.19 -0.15
CA PRO A 156 -4.85 1.33 0.40
C PRO A 156 -5.06 0.04 -0.38
N ARG A 157 -4.93 0.10 -1.71
CA ARG A 157 -4.97 -1.06 -2.61
C ARG A 157 -3.84 -1.02 -3.64
N SER A 158 -3.29 -2.19 -3.94
CA SER A 158 -2.29 -2.40 -5.00
C SER A 158 -2.47 -3.81 -5.57
N GLY A 159 -3.20 -3.92 -6.66
CA GLY A 159 -3.65 -5.22 -7.19
C GLY A 159 -4.51 -5.98 -6.18
N LEU A 160 -4.12 -7.20 -5.85
CA LEU A 160 -4.80 -8.03 -4.85
C LEU A 160 -4.47 -7.65 -3.39
N TRP A 161 -3.46 -6.82 -3.15
CA TRP A 161 -3.03 -6.44 -1.80
C TRP A 161 -3.79 -5.22 -1.30
N ILE A 162 -4.44 -5.34 -0.12
CA ILE A 162 -5.15 -4.24 0.54
C ILE A 162 -4.55 -3.94 1.92
N ARG A 163 -4.74 -2.70 2.38
CA ARG A 163 -4.26 -2.20 3.67
C ARG A 163 -5.39 -1.45 4.39
N PRO A 164 -6.34 -2.19 4.98
CA PRO A 164 -7.56 -1.61 5.50
C PRO A 164 -7.36 -0.59 6.63
N GLN A 165 -6.25 -0.70 7.37
CA GLN A 165 -5.94 0.23 8.48
C GLN A 165 -4.85 1.27 8.13
N CYS A 166 -4.53 1.47 6.83
CA CYS A 166 -3.52 2.45 6.41
C CYS A 166 -3.88 3.91 6.70
N ARG A 167 -5.12 4.17 7.12
CA ARG A 167 -5.61 5.49 7.59
C ARG A 167 -5.65 5.60 9.11
N ALA A 168 -5.48 4.51 9.85
CA ALA A 168 -5.47 4.48 11.31
C ALA A 168 -4.07 4.76 11.85
N ARG A 169 -4.00 5.42 13.01
CA ARG A 169 -2.76 5.65 13.75
C ARG A 169 -2.45 4.43 14.62
N LYS A 170 -1.17 4.24 14.91
CA LYS A 170 -0.74 3.20 15.87
C LYS A 170 -1.42 3.34 17.22
N ALA A 171 -1.64 4.57 17.69
CA ALA A 171 -2.35 4.84 18.95
C ALA A 171 -3.79 4.30 18.93
N ASP A 172 -4.51 4.41 17.81
CA ASP A 172 -5.87 3.89 17.67
C ASP A 172 -5.89 2.36 17.75
N ILE A 173 -4.87 1.71 17.18
CA ILE A 173 -4.70 0.25 17.23
C ILE A 173 -4.46 -0.21 18.67
N VAL A 174 -3.53 0.43 19.39
CA VAL A 174 -3.23 0.12 20.79
C VAL A 174 -4.46 0.32 21.67
N LEU A 175 -5.18 1.42 21.47
CA LEU A 175 -6.42 1.71 22.19
C LEU A 175 -7.50 0.63 21.93
N HIS A 176 -7.62 0.16 20.68
CA HIS A 176 -8.54 -0.90 20.30
C HIS A 176 -8.18 -2.23 20.98
N LEU A 177 -6.91 -2.62 20.95
CA LEU A 177 -6.42 -3.82 21.62
C LEU A 177 -6.72 -3.80 23.11
N GLY A 178 -6.44 -2.68 23.79
CA GLY A 178 -6.71 -2.51 25.21
C GLY A 178 -8.19 -2.56 25.56
N ARG A 179 -9.05 -1.90 24.77
CA ARG A 179 -10.51 -1.89 24.98
C ARG A 179 -11.16 -3.26 24.85
N HIS A 180 -10.60 -4.14 24.02
CA HIS A 180 -11.15 -5.46 23.76
C HIS A 180 -10.37 -6.60 24.43
N GLY A 181 -9.36 -6.28 25.25
CA GLY A 181 -8.56 -7.27 25.96
C GLY A 181 -7.85 -8.25 25.02
N LEU A 182 -7.45 -7.79 23.83
CA LEU A 182 -6.84 -8.65 22.82
C LEU A 182 -5.36 -8.90 23.14
N GLY A 183 -5.01 -10.16 23.39
CA GLY A 183 -3.62 -10.57 23.55
C GLY A 183 -2.86 -10.55 22.23
N PHE A 184 -1.59 -10.13 22.25
CA PHE A 184 -0.70 -10.15 21.10
C PHE A 184 0.74 -10.39 21.51
N ALA A 185 1.59 -10.76 20.55
CA ALA A 185 3.02 -10.92 20.77
C ALA A 185 3.75 -9.59 20.55
N GLU A 186 4.66 -9.27 21.47
CA GLU A 186 5.65 -8.20 21.27
C GLU A 186 6.93 -8.79 20.70
N ASP A 187 7.38 -8.27 19.56
CA ASP A 187 8.63 -8.70 18.93
C ASP A 187 9.80 -7.85 19.45
N PRO A 188 10.73 -8.42 20.25
CA PRO A 188 11.88 -7.68 20.77
C PRO A 188 12.80 -7.10 19.68
N SER A 189 12.84 -7.71 18.48
CA SER A 189 13.68 -7.24 17.38
C SER A 189 13.25 -5.88 16.83
N ASN A 190 12.03 -5.43 17.13
CA ASN A 190 11.55 -4.10 16.77
C ASN A 190 12.30 -2.96 17.50
N LEU A 191 13.11 -3.27 18.51
CA LEU A 191 13.82 -2.29 19.34
C LEU A 191 15.30 -2.09 18.93
N GLU A 192 15.80 -2.82 17.95
CA GLU A 192 17.20 -2.69 17.52
C GLU A 192 17.47 -1.35 16.81
N ARG A 193 18.00 -0.37 17.57
CA ARG A 193 18.27 1.00 17.12
C ARG A 193 19.33 1.16 16.02
N ARG A 194 20.09 0.09 15.71
CA ARG A 194 21.08 0.12 14.60
C ARG A 194 20.46 0.25 13.21
N PHE A 195 19.18 -0.08 13.07
CA PHE A 195 18.51 0.01 11.78
C PHE A 195 17.91 1.40 11.56
N LEU A 196 18.11 1.96 10.37
CA LEU A 196 17.59 3.27 9.98
C LEU A 196 16.06 3.37 10.19
N ARG A 197 15.31 2.28 9.98
CA ARG A 197 13.86 2.27 10.20
C ARG A 197 13.51 2.49 11.68
N THR A 198 14.28 1.90 12.58
CA THR A 198 14.09 2.06 14.03
C THR A 198 14.42 3.49 14.46
N GLN A 199 15.47 4.10 13.90
CA GLN A 199 15.80 5.51 14.15
C GLN A 199 14.70 6.45 13.65
N VAL A 200 14.16 6.20 12.45
CA VAL A 200 13.02 6.97 11.92
C VAL A 200 11.81 6.85 12.85
N ARG A 201 11.48 5.65 13.32
CA ARG A 201 10.33 5.38 14.20
C ARG A 201 10.46 6.03 15.58
N PHE A 202 11.62 5.92 16.21
CA PHE A 202 11.77 6.31 17.62
C PHE A 202 12.43 7.68 17.83
N GLU A 203 13.06 8.26 16.81
CA GLU A 203 13.78 9.53 16.92
C GLU A 203 13.20 10.58 15.97
N LEU A 204 13.19 10.31 14.65
CA LEU A 204 12.82 11.31 13.65
C LEU A 204 11.31 11.59 13.64
N LEU A 205 10.48 10.57 13.57
CA LEU A 205 9.02 10.75 13.51
C LEU A 205 8.46 11.41 14.77
N PRO A 206 8.87 11.03 16.01
CA PRO A 206 8.46 11.75 17.22
C PRO A 206 8.96 13.19 17.28
N LEU A 207 10.15 13.49 16.72
CA LEU A 207 10.63 14.86 16.59
C LEU A 207 9.72 15.67 15.68
N LEU A 208 9.40 15.13 14.52
CA LEU A 208 8.51 15.79 13.55
C LEU A 208 7.10 15.99 14.11
N GLU A 209 6.56 15.03 14.89
CA GLU A 209 5.25 15.14 15.52
C GLU A 209 5.20 16.27 16.58
N ARG A 210 6.29 16.53 17.30
CA ARG A 210 6.37 17.69 18.22
C ARG A 210 6.35 19.01 17.47
N LEU A 211 6.94 19.07 16.26
CA LEU A 211 6.95 20.28 15.42
C LEU A 211 5.63 20.45 14.65
N SER A 212 5.02 19.35 14.23
CA SER A 212 3.76 19.33 13.48
C SER A 212 2.95 18.09 13.88
N PRO A 213 1.97 18.23 14.78
CA PRO A 213 1.18 17.10 15.30
C PRO A 213 0.45 16.30 14.22
N GLN A 214 0.24 16.86 13.03
CA GLN A 214 -0.41 16.21 11.90
C GLN A 214 0.56 15.67 10.86
N ILE A 215 1.86 15.63 11.13
CA ILE A 215 2.89 15.24 10.15
C ILE A 215 2.63 13.86 9.52
N VAL A 216 2.16 12.89 10.28
CA VAL A 216 1.81 11.56 9.75
C VAL A 216 0.72 11.66 8.70
N SER A 217 -0.32 12.45 8.95
CA SER A 217 -1.40 12.69 7.98
C SER A 217 -0.88 13.40 6.73
N HIS A 218 0.00 14.40 6.90
CA HIS A 218 0.60 15.13 5.78
C HIS A 218 1.48 14.22 4.92
N LEU A 219 2.30 13.36 5.53
CA LEU A 219 3.13 12.39 4.80
C LEU A 219 2.29 11.34 4.06
N CYS A 220 1.19 10.89 4.66
CA CYS A 220 0.24 9.99 4.01
C CYS A 220 -0.45 10.67 2.81
N ALA A 221 -0.91 11.91 2.97
CA ALA A 221 -1.53 12.69 1.90
C ALA A 221 -0.55 12.95 0.74
N LEU A 222 0.71 13.26 1.05
CA LEU A 222 1.77 13.38 0.05
C LEU A 222 1.94 12.08 -0.75
N ALA A 223 2.00 10.93 -0.05
CA ALA A 223 2.14 9.63 -0.71
C ALA A 223 0.93 9.30 -1.61
N ASP A 224 -0.29 9.70 -1.22
CA ASP A 224 -1.49 9.52 -2.02
C ASP A 224 -1.45 10.40 -3.28
N ALA A 225 -1.20 11.71 -3.13
CA ALA A 225 -1.10 12.64 -4.25
C ALA A 225 -0.05 12.21 -5.29
N LEU A 226 1.11 11.72 -4.82
CA LEU A 226 2.15 11.20 -5.71
C LEU A 226 1.74 9.88 -6.39
N GLY A 227 0.92 9.07 -5.72
CA GLY A 227 0.33 7.85 -6.29
C GLY A 227 -0.65 8.17 -7.42
N GLU A 228 -1.52 9.14 -7.24
CA GLU A 228 -2.48 9.61 -8.25
C GLU A 228 -1.77 10.17 -9.49
N VAL A 229 -0.74 11.01 -9.29
CA VAL A 229 0.10 11.51 -10.39
C VAL A 229 0.82 10.36 -11.10
N GLY A 230 1.33 9.38 -10.35
CA GLY A 230 1.97 8.20 -10.91
C GLY A 230 1.02 7.35 -11.74
N GLN A 231 -0.22 7.15 -11.30
CA GLN A 231 -1.25 6.43 -12.04
C GLN A 231 -1.66 7.18 -13.31
N ALA A 232 -1.93 8.49 -13.21
CA ALA A 232 -2.23 9.31 -14.37
C ALA A 232 -1.11 9.26 -15.44
N ASN A 233 0.17 9.25 -14.99
CA ASN A 233 1.31 9.10 -15.90
C ASN A 233 1.43 7.67 -16.48
N ALA A 234 1.03 6.63 -15.75
CA ALA A 234 0.98 5.26 -16.27
C ALA A 234 -0.11 5.10 -17.32
N ASP A 235 -1.27 5.72 -17.10
CA ASP A 235 -2.37 5.75 -18.07
C ASP A 235 -1.97 6.52 -19.35
N LEU A 236 -1.07 7.51 -19.24
CA LEU A 236 -0.45 8.18 -20.39
C LEU A 236 0.55 7.30 -21.14
N GLY A 237 1.20 6.35 -20.45
CA GLY A 237 2.10 5.37 -21.09
C GLY A 237 1.36 4.30 -21.91
N ALA A 238 0.03 4.20 -21.78
CA ALA A 238 -0.84 3.34 -22.57
C ALA A 238 -1.44 4.03 -23.80
N LEU A 239 -0.91 5.21 -24.19
CA LEU A 239 -1.36 5.89 -25.40
C LEU A 239 -1.06 5.03 -26.63
N THR A 240 -2.07 4.88 -27.47
CA THR A 240 -1.93 4.20 -28.76
C THR A 240 -1.99 5.22 -29.90
N ASP A 241 -1.40 4.90 -31.03
CA ASP A 241 -1.58 5.65 -32.26
C ASP A 241 -2.93 5.34 -32.92
N GLU A 242 -3.18 5.95 -34.07
CA GLU A 242 -4.39 5.75 -34.88
C GLU A 242 -4.61 4.30 -35.36
N HIS A 243 -3.57 3.45 -35.27
CA HIS A 243 -3.62 2.02 -35.60
C HIS A 243 -3.69 1.14 -34.37
N GLY A 244 -3.85 1.70 -33.15
CA GLY A 244 -3.88 0.96 -31.89
C GLY A 244 -2.50 0.48 -31.40
N VAL A 245 -1.41 0.93 -32.01
CA VAL A 245 -0.05 0.58 -31.59
C VAL A 245 0.39 1.46 -30.42
N ALA A 246 0.87 0.84 -29.33
CA ALA A 246 1.30 1.55 -28.13
C ALA A 246 2.42 2.55 -28.43
N LEU A 247 2.25 3.80 -27.99
CA LEU A 247 3.25 4.86 -28.09
C LEU A 247 4.25 4.73 -26.94
N LEU A 248 5.49 4.37 -27.26
CA LEU A 248 6.58 4.28 -26.30
C LEU A 248 7.12 5.68 -25.97
N LEU A 249 6.66 6.27 -24.89
CA LEU A 249 7.16 7.52 -24.35
C LEU A 249 8.33 7.25 -23.38
N ASN A 250 9.43 7.98 -23.51
CA ASN A 250 10.48 7.98 -22.49
C ASN A 250 10.03 8.75 -21.22
N ARG A 251 10.82 8.68 -20.14
CA ARG A 251 10.46 9.29 -18.86
C ARG A 251 10.20 10.81 -18.97
N ALA A 252 11.09 11.53 -19.66
CA ALA A 252 10.97 12.98 -19.82
C ALA A 252 9.70 13.38 -20.63
N GLN A 253 9.37 12.59 -21.64
CA GLN A 253 8.18 12.77 -22.47
C GLN A 253 6.90 12.53 -21.64
N ARG A 254 6.85 11.47 -20.81
CA ARG A 254 5.73 11.19 -19.91
C ARG A 254 5.54 12.31 -18.88
N ASP A 255 6.63 12.79 -18.27
CA ASP A 255 6.61 13.87 -17.29
C ASP A 255 6.11 15.19 -17.92
N LEU A 256 6.45 15.45 -19.17
CA LEU A 256 6.01 16.63 -19.89
C LEU A 256 4.50 16.57 -20.19
N VAL A 257 4.01 15.45 -20.72
CA VAL A 257 2.58 15.23 -21.01
C VAL A 257 1.76 15.24 -19.72
N GLY A 258 2.24 14.60 -18.65
CA GLY A 258 1.60 14.59 -17.34
C GLY A 258 1.46 16.00 -16.76
N ARG A 259 2.51 16.81 -16.79
CA ARG A 259 2.47 18.22 -16.34
C ARG A 259 1.50 19.05 -17.16
N ALA A 260 1.51 18.90 -18.47
CA ALA A 260 0.59 19.63 -19.34
C ALA A 260 -0.89 19.32 -19.03
N ARG A 261 -1.22 18.05 -18.75
CA ARG A 261 -2.56 17.63 -18.30
C ARG A 261 -2.93 18.23 -16.94
N THR A 262 -2.04 18.12 -15.96
CA THR A 262 -2.30 18.55 -14.58
C THR A 262 -2.45 20.07 -14.46
N PHE A 263 -1.67 20.83 -15.21
CA PHE A 263 -1.64 22.31 -15.13
C PHE A 263 -2.41 23.01 -16.23
N GLY A 264 -3.13 22.27 -17.09
CA GLY A 264 -3.93 22.86 -18.18
C GLY A 264 -3.11 23.68 -19.17
N GLN A 265 -1.80 23.36 -19.32
CA GLN A 265 -0.94 24.08 -20.25
C GLN A 265 -1.35 23.76 -21.69
N ARG A 266 -1.89 24.77 -22.37
CA ARG A 266 -2.20 24.71 -23.79
C ARG A 266 -0.90 24.49 -24.56
N ALA A 267 -0.86 23.40 -25.38
CA ALA A 267 0.22 23.09 -26.32
C ALA A 267 1.56 22.57 -25.77
N ALA A 268 1.54 21.52 -24.94
CA ALA A 268 2.75 20.70 -24.82
C ALA A 268 2.90 19.84 -26.09
N ARG A 269 3.90 20.14 -26.92
CA ARG A 269 4.28 19.29 -28.04
C ARG A 269 5.42 18.38 -27.62
N VAL A 270 5.26 17.10 -27.84
CA VAL A 270 6.27 16.08 -27.50
C VAL A 270 6.70 15.40 -28.79
N SER A 271 7.94 15.63 -29.20
CA SER A 271 8.51 14.92 -30.34
C SER A 271 8.79 13.45 -30.01
N LEU A 272 8.31 12.54 -30.85
CA LEU A 272 8.52 11.09 -30.74
C LEU A 272 9.73 10.64 -31.57
N ALA A 273 10.28 9.46 -31.23
CA ALA A 273 11.47 8.91 -31.89
C ALA A 273 11.30 8.69 -33.42
N ASN A 274 10.08 8.54 -33.89
CA ASN A 274 9.74 8.38 -35.34
C ASN A 274 9.49 9.69 -36.06
N GLY A 275 9.84 10.84 -35.47
CA GLY A 275 9.63 12.17 -36.05
C GLY A 275 8.17 12.68 -35.96
N ARG A 276 7.26 11.95 -35.35
CA ARG A 276 5.88 12.37 -35.08
C ARG A 276 5.82 13.30 -33.87
N GLU A 277 4.81 14.11 -33.77
CA GLU A 277 4.55 14.98 -32.62
C GLU A 277 3.26 14.57 -31.93
N LEU A 278 3.32 14.50 -30.61
CA LEU A 278 2.16 14.34 -29.73
C LEU A 278 1.80 15.73 -29.20
N SER A 279 0.59 16.20 -29.43
CA SER A 279 0.02 17.39 -28.80
C SER A 279 -1.21 17.04 -27.98
N LEU A 280 -1.54 17.84 -26.97
CA LEU A 280 -2.78 17.68 -26.22
C LEU A 280 -3.87 18.55 -26.86
N ASP A 281 -5.07 17.99 -27.03
CA ASP A 281 -6.24 18.74 -27.38
C ASP A 281 -6.55 19.81 -26.31
N SER A 282 -6.80 21.03 -26.73
CA SER A 282 -6.97 22.15 -25.80
C SER A 282 -8.31 22.15 -25.05
N VAL A 283 -9.25 21.33 -25.46
CA VAL A 283 -10.61 21.25 -24.88
C VAL A 283 -10.76 19.96 -24.04
N THR A 284 -10.39 18.82 -24.64
CA THR A 284 -10.58 17.50 -24.02
C THR A 284 -9.35 17.03 -23.24
N LEU A 285 -8.21 17.71 -23.39
CA LEU A 285 -6.89 17.28 -22.88
C LEU A 285 -6.49 15.87 -23.36
N GLN A 286 -7.10 15.41 -24.46
CA GLN A 286 -6.77 14.15 -25.10
C GLN A 286 -5.54 14.32 -26.00
N PRO A 287 -4.66 13.32 -26.09
CA PRO A 287 -3.51 13.39 -26.97
C PRO A 287 -3.93 13.31 -28.45
N ILE A 288 -3.41 14.23 -29.25
CA ILE A 288 -3.54 14.22 -30.70
C ILE A 288 -2.17 13.91 -31.31
N LEU A 289 -2.13 12.88 -32.12
CA LEU A 289 -0.94 12.50 -32.86
C LEU A 289 -0.94 13.22 -34.23
N SER A 290 0.04 14.09 -34.49
CA SER A 290 0.21 14.72 -35.79
C SER A 290 1.25 13.98 -36.64
N ALA A 291 1.04 13.98 -37.97
CA ALA A 291 2.01 13.43 -38.90
C ALA A 291 3.34 14.18 -38.82
N ALA A 292 4.45 13.46 -39.05
CA ALA A 292 5.77 14.06 -39.04
C ALA A 292 5.86 15.21 -40.06
N LEU A 293 6.17 16.42 -39.59
CA LEU A 293 6.56 17.50 -40.48
C LEU A 293 7.89 17.11 -41.16
N GLN A 294 7.83 16.83 -42.46
CA GLN A 294 9.03 16.70 -43.27
C GLN A 294 9.76 18.03 -43.22
N ARG A 295 10.83 18.14 -42.45
CA ARG A 295 11.73 19.30 -42.56
C ARG A 295 12.38 19.25 -43.92
N PRO A 296 12.30 20.35 -44.74
CA PRO A 296 13.03 20.40 -45.98
C PRO A 296 14.53 20.22 -45.69
N ARG A 297 15.18 19.27 -46.36
CA ARG A 297 16.63 19.08 -46.31
C ARG A 297 17.25 20.40 -46.82
N LYS A 298 17.97 21.11 -45.93
CA LYS A 298 18.83 22.19 -46.39
C LYS A 298 19.87 21.56 -47.29
N ARG A 299 19.91 22.01 -48.56
CA ARG A 299 21.01 21.79 -49.49
C ARG A 299 22.22 22.60 -49.05
#